data_3ed83c59539de93d73beb27eee07aa79
#
_entry.id   3ed83c59539de93d73beb27eee07aa79
#
_cell.length_a   1.000
_cell.length_b   1.000
_cell.length_c   1.000
_cell.angle_alpha   90.00
_cell.angle_beta   90.00
_cell.angle_gamma   90.00
#
_symmetry.space_group_name_H-M   'P 1'
#
loop_
_entity.id
_entity.type
_entity.pdbx_description
1 polymer ?
#
loop_
_entity_poly.entity_id
_entity_poly.type
_entity_poly.pdbx_seq_one_letter_code
_entity_poly.pdbx_strand_id
1 'polypeptide(L)'
;MADLLPGRAVTVAVAGNPNAGKTTLFNLLTGSNQTVGNYPGVTVEKKEGSTGWAGQDLRIVDLPGTYSLTAYSLEEVVARDAIVDGHPDVVLDVVDASNLERNLYLTMQLAEIGCPLVVALNMHDVALQRGIRIDIARLSQ
;
A
#
# COMPACT_ATOMS: atom_id res chain seq x y z
N MET A 1 7.04 2.86 16.60
CA MET A 1 5.57 2.93 16.62
C MET A 1 5.01 2.89 18.03
N ALA A 2 5.59 3.68 18.86
CA ALA A 2 5.30 3.58 20.28
C ALA A 2 3.97 4.22 20.70
N ASP A 3 3.37 5.06 19.87
CA ASP A 3 2.36 5.99 20.37
C ASP A 3 0.97 5.77 19.78
N LEU A 4 0.50 4.50 19.78
CA LEU A 4 -0.87 4.20 19.46
C LEU A 4 -1.76 4.57 20.64
N LEU A 5 -2.48 5.68 20.51
CA LEU A 5 -3.40 6.11 21.56
C LEU A 5 -4.62 5.18 21.57
N PRO A 6 -5.05 4.73 22.77
CA PRO A 6 -6.28 3.94 22.88
C PRO A 6 -7.45 4.69 22.27
N GLY A 7 -8.25 3.98 21.45
CA GLY A 7 -9.43 4.55 20.81
C GLY A 7 -9.16 5.29 19.50
N ARG A 8 -7.89 5.50 19.13
CA ARG A 8 -7.55 6.08 17.83
C ARG A 8 -7.36 4.97 16.81
N ALA A 9 -8.01 5.11 15.63
CA ALA A 9 -7.78 4.20 14.54
C ALA A 9 -6.41 4.47 13.91
N VAL A 10 -5.67 3.40 13.61
CA VAL A 10 -4.43 3.49 12.84
C VAL A 10 -4.79 3.51 11.35
N THR A 11 -4.28 4.49 10.63
CA THR A 11 -4.52 4.62 9.20
C THR A 11 -3.42 3.92 8.42
N VAL A 12 -3.82 2.96 7.59
CA VAL A 12 -2.92 2.21 6.71
C VAL A 12 -3.28 2.55 5.26
N ALA A 13 -2.35 3.11 4.52
CA ALA A 13 -2.51 3.35 3.09
C ALA A 13 -1.90 2.18 2.32
N VAL A 14 -2.69 1.56 1.44
CA VAL A 14 -2.23 0.41 0.64
C VAL A 14 -1.79 0.91 -0.72
N ALA A 15 -0.51 0.80 -0.99
CA ALA A 15 0.11 1.20 -2.25
C ALA A 15 0.60 -0.03 -3.02
N GLY A 16 0.85 0.12 -4.30
CA GLY A 16 1.40 -0.95 -5.12
C GLY A 16 1.17 -0.71 -6.59
N ASN A 17 1.91 -1.43 -7.42
CA ASN A 17 1.74 -1.40 -8.86
C ASN A 17 0.37 -1.99 -9.25
N PRO A 18 -0.20 -1.56 -10.37
CA PRO A 18 -1.35 -2.26 -10.93
C PRO A 18 -1.03 -3.75 -11.10
N ASN A 19 -1.97 -4.60 -10.72
CA ASN A 19 -1.85 -6.06 -10.82
C ASN A 19 -0.81 -6.70 -9.86
N ALA A 20 -0.35 -5.98 -8.85
CA ALA A 20 0.51 -6.58 -7.82
C ALA A 20 -0.25 -7.42 -6.78
N GLY A 21 -1.58 -7.46 -6.89
CA GLY A 21 -2.43 -8.14 -5.91
C GLY A 21 -2.93 -7.23 -4.81
N LYS A 22 -2.81 -5.93 -4.98
CA LYS A 22 -3.18 -4.92 -4.01
C LYS A 22 -4.67 -4.99 -3.64
N THR A 23 -5.54 -5.08 -4.64
CA THR A 23 -6.99 -5.16 -4.43
C THR A 23 -7.37 -6.44 -3.68
N THR A 24 -6.76 -7.57 -4.03
CA THR A 24 -6.99 -8.83 -3.34
C THR A 24 -6.62 -8.73 -1.87
N LEU A 25 -5.46 -8.18 -1.57
CA LEU A 25 -5.03 -8.00 -0.18
C LEU A 25 -5.94 -7.05 0.58
N PHE A 26 -6.32 -5.93 -0.04
CA PHE A 26 -7.25 -4.97 0.56
C PHE A 26 -8.58 -5.65 0.91
N ASN A 27 -9.13 -6.44 -0.01
CA ASN A 27 -10.39 -7.15 0.21
C ASN A 27 -10.28 -8.19 1.33
N LEU A 28 -9.14 -8.89 1.41
CA LEU A 28 -8.91 -9.86 2.49
C LEU A 28 -8.84 -9.19 3.86
N LEU A 29 -8.23 -8.01 3.93
CA LEU A 29 -8.09 -7.28 5.19
C LEU A 29 -9.39 -6.66 5.66
N THR A 30 -10.20 -6.15 4.76
CA THR A 30 -11.39 -5.36 5.11
C THR A 30 -12.69 -6.17 5.06
N GLY A 31 -12.72 -7.26 4.32
CA GLY A 31 -13.92 -8.07 4.14
C GLY A 31 -15.06 -7.25 3.52
N SER A 32 -16.22 -7.26 4.18
CA SER A 32 -17.40 -6.51 3.72
C SER A 32 -17.47 -5.07 4.25
N ASN A 33 -16.51 -4.66 5.09
CA ASN A 33 -16.51 -3.33 5.70
C ASN A 33 -15.81 -2.31 4.82
N GLN A 34 -16.33 -2.10 3.61
CA GLN A 34 -15.74 -1.19 2.64
C GLN A 34 -16.72 -0.09 2.27
N THR A 35 -16.18 1.11 2.06
CA THR A 35 -16.89 2.26 1.52
C THR A 35 -16.21 2.68 0.23
N VAL A 36 -16.99 2.91 -0.82
CA VAL A 36 -16.48 3.30 -2.14
C VAL A 36 -16.97 4.69 -2.47
N GLY A 37 -16.07 5.53 -2.94
CA GLY A 37 -16.37 6.89 -3.38
C GLY A 37 -15.30 7.36 -4.34
N ASN A 38 -15.16 8.67 -4.47
CA ASN A 38 -14.08 9.27 -5.26
C ASN A 38 -13.20 10.14 -4.36
N TYR A 39 -11.94 10.29 -4.74
CA TYR A 39 -11.08 11.29 -4.13
C TYR A 39 -11.64 12.69 -4.42
N PRO A 40 -11.47 13.66 -3.49
CA PRO A 40 -12.09 14.99 -3.65
C PRO A 40 -11.70 15.66 -4.96
N GLY A 41 -12.72 16.12 -5.70
CA GLY A 41 -12.53 16.90 -6.92
C GLY A 41 -12.10 16.14 -8.16
N VAL A 42 -11.99 14.82 -8.10
CA VAL A 42 -11.51 13.99 -9.21
C VAL A 42 -12.37 12.74 -9.39
N THR A 43 -12.18 12.05 -10.52
CA THR A 43 -12.94 10.83 -10.85
C THR A 43 -12.20 9.55 -10.42
N VAL A 44 -11.10 9.68 -9.70
CA VAL A 44 -10.34 8.52 -9.21
C VAL A 44 -11.07 7.89 -8.03
N GLU A 45 -11.31 6.60 -8.11
CA GLU A 45 -12.04 5.85 -7.10
C GLU A 45 -11.24 5.76 -5.80
N LYS A 46 -11.94 6.00 -4.70
CA LYS A 46 -11.40 5.84 -3.35
C LYS A 46 -12.12 4.72 -2.64
N LYS A 47 -11.39 3.71 -2.23
CA LYS A 47 -11.90 2.63 -1.39
C LYS A 47 -11.30 2.72 -0.01
N GLU A 48 -12.15 2.68 1.00
CA GLU A 48 -11.74 2.61 2.40
C GLU A 48 -12.40 1.42 3.05
N GLY A 49 -11.73 0.86 4.02
CA GLY A 49 -12.30 -0.19 4.83
C GLY A 49 -11.81 -0.08 6.26
N SER A 50 -12.41 -0.84 7.14
CA SER A 50 -12.00 -0.91 8.52
C SER A 50 -11.90 -2.36 8.97
N THR A 51 -10.97 -2.61 9.87
CA THR A 51 -10.80 -3.92 10.48
C THR A 51 -10.20 -3.72 11.87
N GLY A 52 -10.24 -4.76 12.69
CA GLY A 52 -9.62 -4.74 14.01
C GLY A 52 -8.56 -5.82 14.11
N TRP A 53 -7.48 -5.50 14.81
CA TRP A 53 -6.42 -6.46 15.10
C TRP A 53 -5.83 -6.17 16.46
N ALA A 54 -5.75 -7.20 17.31
CA ALA A 54 -5.17 -7.09 18.65
C ALA A 54 -5.74 -5.93 19.48
N GLY A 55 -7.06 -5.68 19.37
CA GLY A 55 -7.73 -4.60 20.08
C GLY A 55 -7.54 -3.21 19.48
N GLN A 56 -6.85 -3.11 18.36
CA GLN A 56 -6.61 -1.85 17.66
C GLN A 56 -7.49 -1.76 16.42
N ASP A 57 -8.19 -0.64 16.26
CA ASP A 57 -8.94 -0.37 15.05
C ASP A 57 -8.00 0.10 13.94
N LEU A 58 -8.16 -0.49 12.76
CA LEU A 58 -7.40 -0.13 11.57
C LEU A 58 -8.33 0.45 10.52
N ARG A 59 -7.98 1.63 10.01
CA ARG A 59 -8.62 2.23 8.84
C ARG A 59 -7.69 2.00 7.66
N ILE A 60 -8.19 1.32 6.65
CA ILE A 60 -7.38 0.94 5.50
C ILE A 60 -7.89 1.68 4.28
N VAL A 61 -7.00 2.44 3.64
CA VAL A 61 -7.29 3.22 2.44
C VAL A 61 -6.56 2.58 1.27
N ASP A 62 -7.30 2.22 0.23
CA ASP A 62 -6.72 1.66 -0.98
C ASP A 62 -6.33 2.80 -1.92
N LEU A 63 -5.03 2.99 -2.13
CA LEU A 63 -4.53 3.99 -3.06
C LEU A 63 -4.64 3.49 -4.50
N PRO A 64 -4.74 4.38 -5.50
CA PRO A 64 -4.68 3.96 -6.90
C PRO A 64 -3.41 3.18 -7.19
N GLY A 65 -3.51 2.12 -8.00
CA GLY A 65 -2.34 1.38 -8.44
C GLY A 65 -1.46 2.24 -9.33
N THR A 66 -0.19 2.38 -8.97
CA THR A 66 0.77 3.20 -9.71
C THR A 66 2.13 2.52 -9.80
N TYR A 67 2.89 2.84 -10.85
CA TYR A 67 4.26 2.37 -10.99
C TYR A 67 5.27 3.31 -10.34
N SER A 68 4.86 4.55 -10.11
CA SER A 68 5.72 5.60 -9.53
C SER A 68 4.87 6.69 -8.91
N LEU A 69 5.51 7.66 -8.27
CA LEU A 69 4.86 8.85 -7.71
C LEU A 69 5.38 10.13 -8.39
N THR A 70 5.70 10.06 -9.66
CA THR A 70 6.29 11.17 -10.41
C THR A 70 5.28 12.23 -10.87
N ALA A 71 4.00 12.02 -10.59
CA ALA A 71 2.91 12.97 -10.88
C ALA A 71 2.65 13.21 -12.38
N TYR A 72 2.91 12.21 -13.22
CA TYR A 72 2.59 12.28 -14.64
C TYR A 72 1.15 11.88 -14.95
N SER A 73 0.48 11.19 -14.06
CA SER A 73 -0.92 10.83 -14.22
C SER A 73 -1.74 11.32 -13.02
N LEU A 74 -3.05 11.36 -13.19
CA LEU A 74 -3.94 11.75 -12.09
C LEU A 74 -3.85 10.76 -10.93
N GLU A 75 -3.75 9.48 -11.23
CA GLU A 75 -3.61 8.41 -10.23
C GLU A 75 -2.33 8.58 -9.41
N GLU A 76 -1.23 8.95 -10.06
CA GLU A 76 0.04 9.20 -9.37
C GLU A 76 -0.05 10.42 -8.46
N VAL A 77 -0.70 11.48 -8.90
CA VAL A 77 -0.92 12.68 -8.08
C VAL A 77 -1.76 12.33 -6.87
N VAL A 78 -2.87 11.61 -7.07
CA VAL A 78 -3.76 11.22 -5.98
C VAL A 78 -3.04 10.34 -4.96
N ALA A 79 -2.29 9.35 -5.42
CA ALA A 79 -1.55 8.45 -4.52
C ALA A 79 -0.49 9.22 -3.73
N ARG A 80 0.26 10.08 -4.39
CA ARG A 80 1.27 10.90 -3.75
C ARG A 80 0.68 11.84 -2.71
N ASP A 81 -0.37 12.56 -3.06
CA ASP A 81 -1.00 13.51 -2.15
C ASP A 81 -1.61 12.81 -0.93
N ALA A 82 -2.18 11.64 -1.13
CA ALA A 82 -2.74 10.87 -0.03
C ALA A 82 -1.66 10.46 1.00
N ILE A 83 -0.43 10.26 0.56
CA ILE A 83 0.68 9.92 1.44
C ILE A 83 1.31 11.17 2.04
N VAL A 84 1.64 12.15 1.22
CA VAL A 84 2.37 13.36 1.65
C VAL A 84 1.49 14.25 2.50
N ASP A 85 0.26 14.51 2.07
CA ASP A 85 -0.65 15.39 2.77
C ASP A 85 -1.54 14.67 3.78
N GLY A 86 -1.88 13.41 3.49
CA GLY A 86 -2.74 12.61 4.36
C GLY A 86 -2.05 12.03 5.59
N HIS A 87 -0.74 11.94 5.58
CA HIS A 87 0.08 11.43 6.70
C HIS A 87 -0.45 10.12 7.29
N PRO A 88 -0.60 9.04 6.49
CA PRO A 88 -1.03 7.76 7.05
C PRO A 88 -0.02 7.28 8.10
N ASP A 89 -0.49 6.54 9.08
CA ASP A 89 0.39 6.00 10.12
C ASP A 89 1.37 4.97 9.55
N VAL A 90 0.94 4.21 8.54
CA VAL A 90 1.75 3.21 7.84
C VAL A 90 1.35 3.17 6.37
N VAL A 91 2.33 3.00 5.48
CA VAL A 91 2.09 2.65 4.08
C VAL A 91 2.43 1.18 3.90
N LEU A 92 1.46 0.41 3.43
CA LEU A 92 1.65 -0.99 3.06
C LEU A 92 1.86 -1.07 1.56
N ASP A 93 3.08 -1.35 1.15
CA ASP A 93 3.46 -1.46 -0.26
C ASP A 93 3.37 -2.92 -0.71
N VAL A 94 2.39 -3.22 -1.54
CA VAL A 94 2.19 -4.57 -2.08
C VAL A 94 3.06 -4.74 -3.33
N VAL A 95 4.05 -5.60 -3.23
CA VAL A 95 5.08 -5.81 -4.24
C VAL A 95 4.88 -7.18 -4.89
N ASP A 96 4.84 -7.21 -6.21
CA ASP A 96 4.83 -8.46 -6.97
C ASP A 96 6.23 -9.04 -7.02
N ALA A 97 6.47 -10.09 -6.25
CA ALA A 97 7.79 -10.73 -6.16
C ALA A 97 8.24 -11.33 -7.50
N SER A 98 7.32 -11.66 -8.40
CA SER A 98 7.66 -12.19 -9.72
C SER A 98 8.12 -11.10 -10.70
N ASN A 99 7.94 -9.83 -10.34
CA ASN A 99 8.36 -8.65 -11.10
C ASN A 99 9.03 -7.64 -10.17
N LEU A 100 9.95 -8.10 -9.35
CA LEU A 100 10.48 -7.34 -8.22
C LEU A 100 11.12 -6.02 -8.64
N GLU A 101 11.99 -6.05 -9.64
CA GLU A 101 12.73 -4.85 -10.08
C GLU A 101 11.78 -3.71 -10.45
N ARG A 102 10.74 -4.00 -11.23
CA ARG A 102 9.74 -3.02 -11.63
C ARG A 102 8.96 -2.48 -10.43
N ASN A 103 8.61 -3.34 -9.49
CA ASN A 103 7.83 -2.97 -8.31
C ASN A 103 8.66 -2.16 -7.30
N LEU A 104 9.96 -2.42 -7.19
CA LEU A 104 10.81 -1.72 -6.23
C LEU A 104 11.03 -0.25 -6.58
N TYR A 105 10.75 0.17 -7.79
CA TYR A 105 10.84 1.60 -8.14
C TYR A 105 9.89 2.43 -7.27
N LEU A 106 8.65 2.00 -7.15
CA LEU A 106 7.68 2.65 -6.26
C LEU A 106 8.13 2.55 -4.79
N THR A 107 8.62 1.38 -4.38
CA THR A 107 9.09 1.16 -3.01
C THR A 107 10.17 2.15 -2.63
N MET A 108 11.13 2.39 -3.52
CA MET A 108 12.20 3.36 -3.27
C MET A 108 11.67 4.77 -3.14
N GLN A 109 10.70 5.16 -3.96
CA GLN A 109 10.08 6.48 -3.85
C GLN A 109 9.32 6.64 -2.53
N LEU A 110 8.62 5.62 -2.10
CA LEU A 110 7.94 5.63 -0.80
C LEU A 110 8.94 5.77 0.36
N ALA A 111 10.06 5.06 0.28
CA ALA A 111 11.12 5.16 1.28
C ALA A 111 11.73 6.57 1.32
N GLU A 112 11.90 7.21 0.17
CA GLU A 112 12.44 8.57 0.07
C GLU A 112 11.51 9.61 0.71
N ILE A 113 10.20 9.39 0.66
CA ILE A 113 9.23 10.27 1.32
C ILE A 113 9.40 10.22 2.83
N GLY A 114 9.92 9.11 3.37
CA GLY A 114 10.17 8.97 4.80
C GLY A 114 8.97 8.51 5.61
N CYS A 115 7.90 8.02 4.97
CA CYS A 115 6.76 7.46 5.68
C CYS A 115 7.10 6.09 6.28
N PRO A 116 6.46 5.70 7.39
CA PRO A 116 6.58 4.33 7.89
C PRO A 116 6.10 3.35 6.82
N LEU A 117 6.96 2.41 6.44
CA LEU A 117 6.75 1.55 5.28
C LEU A 117 6.84 0.08 5.66
N VAL A 118 5.84 -0.69 5.27
CA VAL A 118 5.84 -2.15 5.35
C VAL A 118 5.70 -2.68 3.94
N VAL A 119 6.57 -3.58 3.54
CA VAL A 119 6.53 -4.21 2.21
C VAL A 119 5.93 -5.60 2.34
N ALA A 120 4.86 -5.85 1.58
CA ALA A 120 4.25 -7.17 1.47
C ALA A 120 4.69 -7.80 0.14
N LEU A 121 5.51 -8.85 0.22
CA LEU A 121 5.94 -9.60 -0.96
C LEU A 121 4.84 -10.56 -1.38
N ASN A 122 4.10 -10.20 -2.41
CA ASN A 122 3.05 -11.04 -2.97
C ASN A 122 3.58 -11.87 -4.15
N MET A 123 2.85 -12.89 -4.54
CA MET A 123 3.22 -13.77 -5.67
C MET A 123 4.60 -14.42 -5.51
N HIS A 124 4.99 -14.68 -4.27
CA HIS A 124 6.29 -15.30 -3.97
C HIS A 124 6.39 -16.72 -4.57
N ASP A 125 5.29 -17.45 -4.58
CA ASP A 125 5.20 -18.76 -5.21
C ASP A 125 5.47 -18.69 -6.72
N VAL A 126 4.92 -17.70 -7.41
CA VAL A 126 5.17 -17.47 -8.84
C VAL A 126 6.64 -17.13 -9.08
N ALA A 127 7.24 -16.31 -8.21
CA ALA A 127 8.66 -15.97 -8.30
C ALA A 127 9.52 -17.23 -8.18
N LEU A 128 9.23 -18.10 -7.22
CA LEU A 128 9.97 -19.35 -7.05
C LEU A 128 9.84 -20.26 -8.26
N GLN A 129 8.65 -20.37 -8.86
CA GLN A 129 8.43 -21.15 -10.07
C GLN A 129 9.24 -20.65 -11.25
N ARG A 130 9.51 -19.34 -11.30
CA ARG A 130 10.34 -18.72 -12.35
C ARG A 130 11.82 -18.75 -12.03
N GLY A 131 12.23 -19.38 -10.94
CA GLY A 131 13.62 -19.47 -10.52
C GLY A 131 14.16 -18.18 -9.89
N ILE A 132 13.29 -17.27 -9.50
CA ILE A 132 13.67 -16.01 -8.83
C ILE A 132 13.83 -16.28 -7.35
N ARG A 133 14.97 -15.90 -6.80
CA ARG A 133 15.23 -15.97 -5.37
C ARG A 133 15.42 -14.56 -4.83
N ILE A 134 14.72 -14.25 -3.73
CA ILE A 134 14.76 -12.94 -3.10
C ILE A 134 15.42 -13.07 -1.73
N ASP A 135 16.46 -12.28 -1.53
CA ASP A 135 17.09 -12.18 -0.21
C ASP A 135 16.30 -11.17 0.63
N ILE A 136 15.36 -11.69 1.40
CA ILE A 136 14.45 -10.87 2.22
C ILE A 136 15.21 -10.07 3.26
N ALA A 137 16.26 -10.66 3.83
CA ALA A 137 17.05 -9.96 4.84
C ALA A 137 17.76 -8.73 4.27
N ARG A 138 18.29 -8.82 3.05
CA ARG A 138 18.91 -7.68 2.38
C ARG A 138 17.89 -6.65 1.91
N LEU A 139 16.72 -7.10 1.46
CA LEU A 139 15.67 -6.22 1.00
C LEU A 139 15.14 -5.34 2.14
N SER A 140 15.10 -5.87 3.36
CA SER A 140 14.56 -5.14 4.51
C SER A 140 15.52 -4.11 5.11
N GLN A 141 16.72 -4.00 4.58
CA GLN A 141 17.70 -3.01 5.05
C GLN A 141 17.49 -1.63 4.43
#